data_c2e85949eb286ec3261b4c10076a8f07
#
_entry.id   c2e85949eb286ec3261b4c10076a8f07
#
_cell.length_a   1.000
_cell.length_b   1.000
_cell.length_c   1.000
_cell.angle_alpha   90.00
_cell.angle_beta   90.00
_cell.angle_gamma   90.00
#
_symmetry.space_group_name_H-M   'P 1'
#
loop_
_entity.id
_entity.type
_entity.pdbx_description
1 polymer ?
#
loop_
_entity_poly.entity_id
_entity_poly.type
_entity_poly.pdbx_seq_one_letter_code
_entity_poly.pdbx_strand_id
1 'polypeptide(L)'
;NTWTQVGSDIDGEAASDYSGWSVSLSSDGSVVAIGADFNDGNGTESGHVRIYKNVNNTWTQVGSDIDGEATGDESGKSVSLSSDGSVVAIGATDNDGNGTNSGHVRVYQNVNNIWTQVGSDIDGEGENDKSGYSVSLSSDGSVVAIGAPHNYVNGNETGHVRIYKNVNNIWTQFDSDIDGEANNDRAGGSVSLSADGSVLAIGSRLNDGNGTNSGHVRLYSIVDTTATTLSDLEALKYIASNPDLISAFGIDTSAAATHYTNHGISEGRGFTSFSASDYLSKYSDLSAALGNDETLALQHYIQSGYAEGRTDTSSSTTSESGSSSGSGSTTSSPVTLSNLEALQYIASNPDLIGAFGTNIDAAKSHYLNNGYSEGRSINNF
;
A
#
# COMPACT_ATOMS: atom_id res chain seq x y z
N ASN A 1 30.26 11.33 15.61
CA ASN A 1 29.50 10.76 14.49
C ASN A 1 30.44 10.61 13.30
N THR A 2 30.50 9.43 12.71
CA THR A 2 31.30 9.13 11.52
C THR A 2 30.39 8.57 10.44
N TRP A 3 30.67 8.92 9.18
CA TRP A 3 30.07 8.28 8.01
C TRP A 3 30.91 7.06 7.66
N THR A 4 30.25 5.93 7.42
CA THR A 4 30.91 4.70 6.96
C THR A 4 30.19 4.23 5.72
N GLN A 5 30.92 3.97 4.64
CA GLN A 5 30.35 3.44 3.41
C GLN A 5 29.83 2.02 3.62
N VAL A 6 28.68 1.73 3.02
CA VAL A 6 28.03 0.41 3.06
C VAL A 6 28.34 -0.31 1.75
N GLY A 7 29.21 -1.31 1.81
CA GLY A 7 29.67 -2.05 0.62
C GLY A 7 30.67 -1.28 -0.24
N SER A 8 30.87 -1.74 -1.47
CA SER A 8 31.68 -1.08 -2.48
C SER A 8 30.86 -0.10 -3.30
N ASP A 9 31.53 0.73 -4.11
CA ASP A 9 30.86 1.54 -5.13
C ASP A 9 30.05 0.67 -6.10
N ILE A 10 28.98 1.22 -6.61
CA ILE A 10 28.17 0.64 -7.69
C ILE A 10 28.42 1.50 -8.92
N ASP A 11 29.36 1.07 -9.75
CA ASP A 11 29.80 1.84 -10.92
C ASP A 11 28.78 1.78 -12.07
N GLY A 12 28.77 2.81 -12.91
CA GLY A 12 28.11 2.80 -14.21
C GLY A 12 28.74 1.78 -15.16
N GLU A 13 28.05 1.42 -16.23
CA GLU A 13 28.51 0.39 -17.16
C GLU A 13 29.46 0.95 -18.23
N ALA A 14 29.16 2.16 -18.69
CA ALA A 14 29.99 2.80 -19.72
C ALA A 14 30.16 4.30 -19.49
N ALA A 15 31.03 4.90 -20.30
CA ALA A 15 31.27 6.34 -20.28
C ALA A 15 30.04 7.09 -20.77
N SER A 16 29.66 8.15 -20.07
CA SER A 16 28.53 9.02 -20.37
C SER A 16 27.12 8.44 -20.07
N ASP A 17 27.00 7.29 -19.43
CA ASP A 17 25.70 6.73 -19.00
C ASP A 17 25.03 7.54 -17.90
N TYR A 18 25.81 8.34 -17.17
CA TYR A 18 25.37 9.12 -16.01
C TYR A 18 24.67 8.29 -14.93
N SER A 19 25.15 7.05 -14.70
CA SER A 19 24.63 6.19 -13.61
C SER A 19 24.67 6.93 -12.28
N GLY A 20 23.56 6.94 -11.54
CA GLY A 20 23.38 7.74 -10.34
C GLY A 20 22.72 9.10 -10.61
N TRP A 21 22.23 9.36 -11.83
CA TRP A 21 21.42 10.56 -12.11
C TRP A 21 20.21 10.65 -11.17
N SER A 22 19.54 9.54 -10.97
CA SER A 22 18.49 9.39 -9.97
C SER A 22 18.75 8.16 -9.09
N VAL A 23 18.38 8.24 -7.81
CA VAL A 23 18.51 7.15 -6.85
C VAL A 23 17.32 7.10 -5.92
N SER A 24 16.92 5.89 -5.52
CA SER A 24 15.87 5.67 -4.52
C SER A 24 16.24 4.46 -3.65
N LEU A 25 15.97 4.55 -2.33
CA LEU A 25 16.21 3.48 -1.36
C LEU A 25 14.91 2.89 -0.84
N SER A 26 14.91 1.59 -0.56
CA SER A 26 13.90 0.98 0.32
C SER A 26 13.99 1.57 1.73
N SER A 27 12.92 1.46 2.52
CA SER A 27 12.83 2.09 3.86
C SER A 27 13.90 1.60 4.84
N ASP A 28 14.36 0.35 4.68
CA ASP A 28 15.41 -0.27 5.50
C ASP A 28 16.82 -0.05 4.92
N GLY A 29 16.93 0.61 3.75
CA GLY A 29 18.18 0.84 3.03
C GLY A 29 18.82 -0.41 2.43
N SER A 30 18.09 -1.53 2.37
CA SER A 30 18.63 -2.79 1.83
C SER A 30 18.54 -2.90 0.31
N VAL A 31 17.69 -2.12 -0.35
CA VAL A 31 17.51 -2.10 -1.80
C VAL A 31 17.72 -0.68 -2.32
N VAL A 32 18.41 -0.53 -3.43
CA VAL A 32 18.63 0.74 -4.13
C VAL A 32 18.30 0.60 -5.62
N ALA A 33 17.50 1.53 -6.14
CA ALA A 33 17.32 1.74 -7.58
C ALA A 33 18.20 2.90 -8.03
N ILE A 34 18.86 2.74 -9.18
CA ILE A 34 19.81 3.67 -9.75
C ILE A 34 19.45 3.89 -11.22
N GLY A 35 19.12 5.12 -11.58
CA GLY A 35 18.88 5.53 -12.97
C GLY A 35 20.16 5.98 -13.65
N ALA A 36 20.26 5.66 -14.93
CA ALA A 36 21.30 6.07 -15.86
C ALA A 36 20.61 6.51 -17.16
N ASP A 37 20.14 7.75 -17.17
CA ASP A 37 19.23 8.27 -18.20
C ASP A 37 19.84 8.36 -19.60
N PHE A 38 21.18 8.34 -19.70
CA PHE A 38 21.91 8.38 -20.96
C PHE A 38 22.55 7.04 -21.33
N ASN A 39 22.16 5.93 -20.69
CA ASN A 39 22.66 4.61 -21.07
C ASN A 39 22.19 4.21 -22.48
N ASP A 40 23.08 3.57 -23.25
CA ASP A 40 22.85 3.20 -24.65
C ASP A 40 22.38 1.73 -24.84
N GLY A 41 21.97 1.04 -23.77
CA GLY A 41 21.69 -0.41 -23.79
C GLY A 41 20.63 -0.86 -24.81
N ASN A 42 19.61 -0.05 -25.04
CA ASN A 42 18.55 -0.31 -26.03
C ASN A 42 18.46 0.79 -27.11
N GLY A 43 19.53 1.50 -27.33
CA GLY A 43 19.65 2.61 -28.28
C GLY A 43 20.29 3.83 -27.63
N THR A 44 20.79 4.75 -28.46
CA THR A 44 21.46 5.97 -27.97
C THR A 44 20.54 6.73 -27.03
N GLU A 45 21.03 6.97 -25.80
CA GLU A 45 20.30 7.71 -24.76
C GLU A 45 18.91 7.12 -24.44
N SER A 46 18.75 5.79 -24.62
CA SER A 46 17.50 5.12 -24.22
C SER A 46 17.29 5.16 -22.71
N GLY A 47 18.38 5.19 -21.96
CA GLY A 47 18.39 5.12 -20.52
C GLY A 47 18.06 3.74 -19.96
N HIS A 48 18.39 3.51 -18.70
CA HIS A 48 18.01 2.32 -17.96
C HIS A 48 17.94 2.55 -16.45
N VAL A 49 17.41 1.55 -15.73
CA VAL A 49 17.46 1.48 -14.26
C VAL A 49 18.00 0.14 -13.83
N ARG A 50 18.97 0.14 -12.92
CA ARG A 50 19.48 -1.05 -12.24
C ARG A 50 19.08 -1.02 -10.77
N ILE A 51 18.67 -2.17 -10.27
CA ILE A 51 18.28 -2.31 -8.87
C ILE A 51 19.25 -3.27 -8.17
N TYR A 52 19.75 -2.88 -7.01
CA TYR A 52 20.69 -3.67 -6.21
C TYR A 52 20.13 -3.92 -4.83
N LYS A 53 20.44 -5.11 -4.30
CA LYS A 53 20.17 -5.49 -2.92
C LYS A 53 21.48 -5.70 -2.15
N ASN A 54 21.54 -5.15 -0.95
CA ASN A 54 22.64 -5.38 -0.04
C ASN A 54 22.48 -6.71 0.70
N VAL A 55 23.45 -7.58 0.58
CA VAL A 55 23.51 -8.83 1.35
C VAL A 55 24.91 -8.89 1.98
N ASN A 56 24.96 -8.85 3.30
CA ASN A 56 26.21 -8.89 4.06
C ASN A 56 27.26 -7.87 3.57
N ASN A 57 26.86 -6.62 3.40
CA ASN A 57 27.69 -5.51 2.93
C ASN A 57 28.17 -5.64 1.47
N THR A 58 27.50 -6.46 0.67
CA THR A 58 27.77 -6.62 -0.76
C THR A 58 26.51 -6.25 -1.54
N TRP A 59 26.64 -5.30 -2.47
CA TRP A 59 25.58 -4.94 -3.38
C TRP A 59 25.53 -5.94 -4.53
N THR A 60 24.40 -6.60 -4.70
CA THR A 60 24.16 -7.57 -5.77
C THR A 60 22.96 -7.12 -6.58
N GLN A 61 23.08 -7.10 -7.90
CA GLN A 61 22.00 -6.71 -8.79
C GLN A 61 20.83 -7.69 -8.68
N VAL A 62 19.63 -7.14 -8.67
CA VAL A 62 18.37 -7.88 -8.57
C VAL A 62 17.65 -7.87 -9.92
N GLY A 63 17.67 -8.99 -10.60
CA GLY A 63 17.12 -9.11 -11.97
C GLY A 63 18.04 -8.52 -13.02
N SER A 64 17.50 -8.37 -14.23
CA SER A 64 18.16 -7.69 -15.34
C SER A 64 17.93 -6.19 -15.27
N ASP A 65 18.66 -5.45 -16.09
CA ASP A 65 18.42 -4.03 -16.31
C ASP A 65 16.99 -3.80 -16.79
N ILE A 66 16.43 -2.67 -16.42
CA ILE A 66 15.14 -2.21 -16.93
C ILE A 66 15.44 -1.10 -17.93
N ASP A 67 15.54 -1.48 -19.19
CA ASP A 67 15.92 -0.59 -20.28
C ASP A 67 14.79 0.35 -20.70
N GLY A 68 15.16 1.52 -21.21
CA GLY A 68 14.26 2.38 -21.98
C GLY A 68 13.77 1.69 -23.24
N GLU A 69 12.66 2.13 -23.80
CA GLU A 69 12.00 1.47 -24.92
C GLU A 69 12.64 1.82 -26.26
N ALA A 70 13.06 3.06 -26.40
CA ALA A 70 13.61 3.57 -27.66
C ALA A 70 14.76 4.57 -27.42
N THR A 71 15.47 4.85 -28.50
CA THR A 71 16.52 5.87 -28.57
C THR A 71 15.96 7.23 -28.13
N GLY A 72 16.65 7.85 -27.19
CA GLY A 72 16.36 9.21 -26.71
C GLY A 72 15.28 9.30 -25.62
N ASP A 73 14.76 8.17 -25.12
CA ASP A 73 13.69 8.16 -24.10
C ASP A 73 14.15 8.70 -22.74
N GLU A 74 15.42 8.65 -22.44
CA GLU A 74 16.02 9.03 -21.14
C GLU A 74 15.38 8.30 -19.94
N SER A 75 15.09 7.00 -20.08
CA SER A 75 14.52 6.17 -19.00
C SER A 75 15.47 6.13 -17.79
N GLY A 76 14.93 6.30 -16.59
CA GLY A 76 15.73 6.45 -15.38
C GLY A 76 16.03 7.91 -15.02
N LYS A 77 15.40 8.87 -15.71
CA LYS A 77 15.45 10.31 -15.34
C LYS A 77 15.02 10.54 -13.91
N SER A 78 14.00 9.82 -13.48
CA SER A 78 13.55 9.76 -12.10
C SER A 78 13.21 8.33 -11.70
N VAL A 79 13.44 7.96 -10.44
CA VAL A 79 13.12 6.65 -9.90
C VAL A 79 12.52 6.78 -8.50
N SER A 80 11.59 5.90 -8.16
CA SER A 80 11.03 5.80 -6.81
C SER A 80 10.75 4.33 -6.48
N LEU A 81 11.26 3.85 -5.32
CA LEU A 81 11.02 2.51 -4.79
C LEU A 81 9.89 2.51 -3.76
N SER A 82 9.14 1.42 -3.73
CA SER A 82 8.29 1.08 -2.58
C SER A 82 9.12 0.83 -1.32
N SER A 83 8.49 0.87 -0.17
CA SER A 83 9.14 0.72 1.14
C SER A 83 9.97 -0.56 1.27
N ASP A 84 9.49 -1.66 0.71
CA ASP A 84 10.15 -2.99 0.72
C ASP A 84 11.10 -3.22 -0.47
N GLY A 85 11.18 -2.26 -1.40
CA GLY A 85 11.99 -2.35 -2.62
C GLY A 85 11.46 -3.34 -3.66
N SER A 86 10.20 -3.78 -3.55
CA SER A 86 9.59 -4.74 -4.48
C SER A 86 8.92 -4.09 -5.70
N VAL A 87 8.63 -2.78 -5.63
CA VAL A 87 8.02 -2.00 -6.73
C VAL A 87 8.90 -0.80 -7.03
N VAL A 88 9.07 -0.48 -8.31
CA VAL A 88 9.81 0.71 -8.78
C VAL A 88 9.00 1.45 -9.84
N ALA A 89 8.88 2.77 -9.69
CA ALA A 89 8.41 3.67 -10.75
C ALA A 89 9.62 4.34 -11.42
N ILE A 90 9.59 4.42 -12.73
CA ILE A 90 10.67 4.92 -13.59
C ILE A 90 10.11 5.94 -14.56
N GLY A 91 10.62 7.16 -14.53
CA GLY A 91 10.29 8.21 -15.49
C GLY A 91 11.24 8.22 -16.68
N ALA A 92 10.69 8.41 -17.88
CA ALA A 92 11.38 8.59 -19.16
C ALA A 92 10.82 9.85 -19.82
N THR A 93 11.51 10.98 -19.61
CA THR A 93 10.98 12.32 -19.93
C THR A 93 10.87 12.62 -21.41
N ASP A 94 11.67 11.95 -22.22
CA ASP A 94 11.79 12.21 -23.65
C ASP A 94 11.11 11.13 -24.50
N ASN A 95 10.38 10.20 -23.86
CA ASN A 95 9.59 9.19 -24.56
C ASN A 95 8.51 9.86 -25.42
N ASP A 96 8.33 9.33 -26.64
CA ASP A 96 7.45 9.87 -27.68
C ASP A 96 6.08 9.18 -27.78
N GLY A 97 5.69 8.36 -26.78
CA GLY A 97 4.50 7.51 -26.82
C GLY A 97 3.19 8.25 -27.12
N ASN A 98 3.02 9.46 -26.65
CA ASN A 98 1.84 10.31 -26.91
C ASN A 98 2.20 11.70 -27.51
N GLY A 99 3.29 11.76 -28.25
CA GLY A 99 3.82 12.96 -28.87
C GLY A 99 5.28 13.21 -28.52
N THR A 100 5.97 14.01 -29.33
CA THR A 100 7.41 14.30 -29.15
C THR A 100 7.69 14.77 -27.74
N ASN A 101 8.57 14.04 -27.03
CA ASN A 101 8.93 14.33 -25.64
C ASN A 101 7.73 14.49 -24.70
N SER A 102 6.65 13.76 -24.92
CA SER A 102 5.52 13.74 -23.98
C SER A 102 5.92 13.19 -22.62
N GLY A 103 6.88 12.29 -22.64
CA GLY A 103 7.34 11.55 -21.48
C GLY A 103 6.33 10.49 -21.03
N HIS A 104 6.80 9.54 -20.24
CA HIS A 104 5.94 8.56 -19.60
C HIS A 104 6.52 8.07 -18.26
N VAL A 105 5.74 7.29 -17.53
CA VAL A 105 6.19 6.53 -16.37
C VAL A 105 5.80 5.07 -16.53
N ARG A 106 6.77 4.17 -16.30
CA ARG A 106 6.53 2.73 -16.20
C ARG A 106 6.75 2.27 -14.76
N VAL A 107 5.88 1.39 -14.30
CA VAL A 107 6.00 0.82 -12.96
C VAL A 107 6.26 -0.68 -13.08
N TYR A 108 7.23 -1.18 -12.32
CA TYR A 108 7.63 -2.57 -12.34
C TYR A 108 7.53 -3.17 -10.95
N GLN A 109 7.14 -4.45 -10.89
CA GLN A 109 7.16 -5.26 -9.68
C GLN A 109 8.16 -6.41 -9.81
N ASN A 110 8.92 -6.64 -8.77
CA ASN A 110 9.83 -7.77 -8.68
C ASN A 110 9.11 -9.03 -8.21
N VAL A 111 9.18 -10.08 -9.01
CA VAL A 111 8.69 -11.41 -8.63
C VAL A 111 9.83 -12.40 -8.88
N ASN A 112 10.40 -12.98 -7.84
CA ASN A 112 11.49 -13.96 -7.93
C ASN A 112 12.71 -13.45 -8.73
N ASN A 113 13.14 -12.21 -8.49
CA ASN A 113 14.24 -11.53 -9.18
C ASN A 113 13.97 -11.26 -10.69
N ILE A 114 12.72 -11.20 -11.08
CA ILE A 114 12.30 -10.77 -12.42
C ILE A 114 11.45 -9.51 -12.25
N TRP A 115 11.86 -8.42 -12.88
CA TRP A 115 11.09 -7.19 -12.95
C TRP A 115 10.06 -7.31 -14.05
N THR A 116 8.79 -7.23 -13.69
CA THR A 116 7.65 -7.32 -14.61
C THR A 116 6.87 -6.02 -14.52
N GLN A 117 6.54 -5.43 -15.67
CA GLN A 117 5.76 -4.21 -15.71
C GLN A 117 4.35 -4.45 -15.16
N VAL A 118 3.88 -3.51 -14.37
CA VAL A 118 2.57 -3.51 -13.73
C VAL A 118 1.66 -2.54 -14.48
N GLY A 119 0.71 -3.09 -15.20
CA GLY A 119 -0.19 -2.28 -16.04
C GLY A 119 0.46 -1.78 -17.33
N SER A 120 -0.21 -0.84 -17.98
CA SER A 120 0.30 -0.15 -19.17
C SER A 120 1.16 1.05 -18.77
N ASP A 121 1.85 1.64 -19.73
CA ASP A 121 2.54 2.90 -19.58
C ASP A 121 1.59 4.00 -19.12
N ILE A 122 2.11 4.92 -18.34
CA ILE A 122 1.39 6.12 -17.92
C ILE A 122 1.96 7.28 -18.74
N ASP A 123 1.39 7.50 -19.92
CA ASP A 123 1.88 8.48 -20.87
C ASP A 123 1.63 9.92 -20.44
N GLY A 124 2.50 10.82 -20.88
CA GLY A 124 2.26 12.26 -20.85
C GLY A 124 1.06 12.63 -21.70
N GLU A 125 0.47 13.80 -21.50
CA GLU A 125 -0.75 14.22 -22.20
C GLU A 125 -0.47 14.83 -23.55
N GLY A 126 0.66 15.52 -23.70
CA GLY A 126 0.98 16.24 -24.92
C GLY A 126 2.47 16.39 -25.19
N GLU A 127 2.76 16.93 -26.36
CA GLU A 127 4.13 17.18 -26.81
C GLU A 127 4.88 18.09 -25.83
N ASN A 128 6.11 17.69 -25.49
CA ASN A 128 7.02 18.39 -24.62
C ASN A 128 6.59 18.54 -23.14
N ASP A 129 5.59 17.80 -22.69
CA ASP A 129 5.14 17.87 -21.28
C ASP A 129 6.20 17.35 -20.32
N LYS A 130 7.09 16.45 -20.78
CA LYS A 130 8.14 15.83 -19.97
C LYS A 130 7.55 15.10 -18.74
N SER A 131 6.46 14.37 -18.94
CA SER A 131 5.86 13.52 -17.89
C SER A 131 6.89 12.52 -17.37
N GLY A 132 6.92 12.29 -16.05
CA GLY A 132 7.97 11.47 -15.44
C GLY A 132 9.24 12.24 -15.09
N TYR A 133 9.25 13.59 -15.19
CA TYR A 133 10.37 14.40 -14.73
C TYR A 133 10.67 14.19 -13.24
N SER A 134 9.65 14.01 -12.46
CA SER A 134 9.73 13.56 -11.07
C SER A 134 8.65 12.50 -10.79
N VAL A 135 8.98 11.48 -10.00
CA VAL A 135 8.07 10.43 -9.58
C VAL A 135 8.19 10.16 -8.09
N SER A 136 7.08 9.80 -7.45
CA SER A 136 7.06 9.36 -6.06
C SER A 136 6.02 8.26 -5.87
N LEU A 137 6.41 7.12 -5.26
CA LEU A 137 5.52 6.01 -4.90
C LEU A 137 5.10 6.09 -3.44
N SER A 138 3.89 5.62 -3.14
CA SER A 138 3.51 5.23 -1.77
C SER A 138 4.33 4.02 -1.30
N SER A 139 4.37 3.80 0.02
CA SER A 139 5.16 2.71 0.61
C SER A 139 4.83 1.32 0.08
N ASP A 140 3.57 1.07 -0.24
CA ASP A 140 3.07 -0.19 -0.80
C ASP A 140 3.15 -0.27 -2.34
N GLY A 141 3.59 0.81 -3.00
CA GLY A 141 3.66 0.90 -4.45
C GLY A 141 2.31 1.01 -5.17
N SER A 142 1.21 1.24 -4.44
CA SER A 142 -0.14 1.29 -5.01
C SER A 142 -0.55 2.66 -5.55
N VAL A 143 0.14 3.73 -5.15
CA VAL A 143 -0.09 5.11 -5.59
C VAL A 143 1.20 5.69 -6.15
N VAL A 144 1.11 6.36 -7.29
CA VAL A 144 2.22 7.10 -7.89
C VAL A 144 1.82 8.53 -8.20
N ALA A 145 2.66 9.50 -7.80
CA ALA A 145 2.58 10.88 -8.23
C ALA A 145 3.63 11.14 -9.32
N ILE A 146 3.23 11.81 -10.39
CA ILE A 146 4.02 12.04 -11.60
C ILE A 146 4.00 13.53 -11.92
N GLY A 147 5.18 14.16 -11.97
CA GLY A 147 5.33 15.54 -12.35
C GLY A 147 5.66 15.69 -13.83
N ALA A 148 5.02 16.67 -14.46
CA ALA A 148 5.24 17.11 -15.84
C ALA A 148 5.42 18.65 -15.84
N PRO A 149 6.63 19.15 -15.50
CA PRO A 149 6.85 20.58 -15.26
C PRO A 149 6.76 21.46 -16.51
N HIS A 150 6.78 20.86 -17.68
CA HIS A 150 6.69 21.57 -18.96
C HIS A 150 5.29 21.49 -19.59
N ASN A 151 4.30 20.90 -18.91
CA ASN A 151 2.94 20.81 -19.42
C ASN A 151 2.33 22.20 -19.62
N TYR A 152 1.54 22.31 -20.70
CA TYR A 152 0.87 23.53 -21.11
C TYR A 152 -0.63 23.47 -20.80
N VAL A 153 -1.09 24.30 -19.89
CA VAL A 153 -2.51 24.49 -19.60
C VAL A 153 -2.98 25.79 -20.25
N ASN A 154 -3.92 25.70 -21.18
CA ASN A 154 -4.45 26.87 -21.93
C ASN A 154 -3.37 27.74 -22.58
N GLY A 155 -2.29 27.12 -23.08
CA GLY A 155 -1.19 27.83 -23.75
C GLY A 155 -0.15 28.46 -22.81
N ASN A 156 -0.23 28.18 -21.50
CA ASN A 156 0.73 28.59 -20.49
C ASN A 156 1.52 27.39 -19.99
N GLU A 157 2.83 27.48 -19.91
CA GLU A 157 3.71 26.45 -19.36
C GLU A 157 3.65 26.48 -17.82
N THR A 158 2.55 26.02 -17.25
CA THR A 158 2.34 26.03 -15.80
C THR A 158 3.01 24.84 -15.11
N GLY A 159 3.15 23.75 -15.85
CA GLY A 159 3.42 22.43 -15.32
C GLY A 159 2.23 21.87 -14.55
N HIS A 160 2.20 20.55 -14.37
CA HIS A 160 1.19 19.87 -13.56
C HIS A 160 1.73 18.63 -12.84
N VAL A 161 0.91 18.08 -11.98
CA VAL A 161 1.12 16.77 -11.35
C VAL A 161 -0.13 15.93 -11.52
N ARG A 162 0.05 14.66 -11.92
CA ARG A 162 -1.01 13.65 -11.95
C ARG A 162 -0.74 12.56 -10.94
N ILE A 163 -1.80 12.06 -10.33
CA ILE A 163 -1.75 10.98 -9.36
C ILE A 163 -2.47 9.77 -9.96
N TYR A 164 -1.86 8.60 -9.86
CA TYR A 164 -2.47 7.34 -10.30
C TYR A 164 -2.53 6.34 -9.16
N LYS A 165 -3.63 5.61 -9.10
CA LYS A 165 -3.81 4.44 -8.23
C LYS A 165 -3.83 3.17 -9.04
N ASN A 166 -3.18 2.15 -8.52
CA ASN A 166 -3.22 0.80 -9.08
C ASN A 166 -4.37 0.01 -8.47
N VAL A 167 -5.25 -0.48 -9.34
CA VAL A 167 -6.30 -1.42 -8.95
C VAL A 167 -6.25 -2.61 -9.91
N ASN A 168 -5.91 -3.79 -9.41
CA ASN A 168 -5.81 -5.01 -10.21
C ASN A 168 -4.87 -4.88 -11.44
N ASN A 169 -3.70 -4.29 -11.26
CA ASN A 169 -2.70 -4.01 -12.29
C ASN A 169 -3.17 -3.02 -13.38
N ILE A 170 -4.13 -2.18 -13.07
CA ILE A 170 -4.58 -1.08 -13.93
C ILE A 170 -4.29 0.23 -13.19
N TRP A 171 -3.48 1.09 -13.80
CA TRP A 171 -3.26 2.44 -13.33
C TRP A 171 -4.39 3.35 -13.77
N THR A 172 -5.11 3.89 -12.82
CA THR A 172 -6.22 4.83 -13.08
C THR A 172 -5.88 6.16 -12.43
N GLN A 173 -6.03 7.24 -13.21
CA GLN A 173 -5.81 8.58 -12.68
C GLN A 173 -6.79 8.86 -11.54
N PHE A 174 -6.24 9.38 -10.46
CA PHE A 174 -7.00 9.78 -9.29
C PHE A 174 -7.31 11.28 -9.38
N ASP A 175 -8.59 11.61 -9.58
CA ASP A 175 -9.08 12.98 -9.74
C ASP A 175 -8.47 13.73 -10.95
N SER A 176 -8.66 15.03 -11.03
CA SER A 176 -8.13 15.91 -12.06
C SER A 176 -6.66 16.27 -11.83
N ASP A 177 -6.02 16.84 -12.82
CA ASP A 177 -4.66 17.33 -12.74
C ASP A 177 -4.51 18.41 -11.68
N ILE A 178 -3.35 18.48 -11.08
CA ILE A 178 -2.97 19.55 -10.15
C ILE A 178 -2.06 20.51 -10.90
N ASP A 179 -2.65 21.55 -11.46
CA ASP A 179 -1.95 22.54 -12.27
C ASP A 179 -1.12 23.53 -11.46
N GLY A 180 -0.06 24.06 -12.10
CA GLY A 180 0.65 25.24 -11.62
C GLY A 180 -0.27 26.47 -11.65
N GLU A 181 0.02 27.46 -10.80
CA GLU A 181 -0.83 28.63 -10.60
C GLU A 181 -0.64 29.70 -11.69
N ALA A 182 0.55 29.79 -12.23
CA ALA A 182 0.87 30.79 -13.24
C ALA A 182 1.83 30.26 -14.32
N ASN A 183 1.91 31.01 -15.40
CA ASN A 183 2.81 30.68 -16.51
C ASN A 183 4.27 30.64 -16.05
N ASN A 184 4.98 29.61 -16.47
CA ASN A 184 6.37 29.29 -16.11
C ASN A 184 6.61 28.87 -14.65
N ASP A 185 5.59 28.61 -13.84
CA ASP A 185 5.76 28.10 -12.46
C ASP A 185 6.48 26.75 -12.42
N ARG A 186 6.26 25.92 -13.44
CA ARG A 186 6.83 24.58 -13.56
C ARG A 186 6.50 23.70 -12.36
N ALA A 187 5.20 23.64 -12.00
CA ALA A 187 4.70 22.71 -11.00
C ALA A 187 5.01 21.27 -11.40
N GLY A 188 5.37 20.44 -10.43
CA GLY A 188 5.80 19.06 -10.72
C GLY A 188 7.30 18.93 -11.05
N GLY A 189 8.10 19.98 -10.90
CA GLY A 189 9.56 19.86 -10.97
C GLY A 189 10.13 18.97 -9.86
N SER A 190 9.41 18.81 -8.77
CA SER A 190 9.64 17.81 -7.72
C SER A 190 8.31 17.41 -7.09
N VAL A 191 8.16 16.12 -6.76
CA VAL A 191 6.98 15.58 -6.08
C VAL A 191 7.41 14.64 -4.95
N SER A 192 6.61 14.56 -3.89
CA SER A 192 6.82 13.61 -2.80
C SER A 192 5.48 13.20 -2.20
N LEU A 193 5.23 11.89 -2.13
CA LEU A 193 4.08 11.30 -1.44
C LEU A 193 4.44 10.93 -0.01
N SER A 194 3.47 11.05 0.90
CA SER A 194 3.55 10.38 2.20
C SER A 194 3.54 8.85 2.04
N ALA A 195 4.03 8.15 3.05
CA ALA A 195 4.15 6.69 3.03
C ALA A 195 2.83 5.98 2.70
N ASP A 196 1.72 6.48 3.22
CA ASP A 196 0.36 5.98 2.99
C ASP A 196 -0.31 6.51 1.72
N GLY A 197 0.38 7.35 0.94
CA GLY A 197 -0.14 7.98 -0.27
C GLY A 197 -1.23 9.03 -0.03
N SER A 198 -1.47 9.46 1.22
CA SER A 198 -2.57 10.38 1.58
C SER A 198 -2.22 11.86 1.46
N VAL A 199 -0.94 12.20 1.42
CA VAL A 199 -0.47 13.59 1.29
C VAL A 199 0.56 13.70 0.17
N LEU A 200 0.41 14.70 -0.67
CA LEU A 200 1.33 15.04 -1.75
C LEU A 200 1.93 16.41 -1.54
N ALA A 201 3.25 16.52 -1.67
CA ALA A 201 3.97 17.79 -1.79
C ALA A 201 4.40 18.01 -3.25
N ILE A 202 4.17 19.21 -3.78
CA ILE A 202 4.52 19.62 -5.14
C ILE A 202 5.39 20.86 -5.08
N GLY A 203 6.57 20.80 -5.70
CA GLY A 203 7.45 21.94 -5.88
C GLY A 203 7.24 22.63 -7.22
N SER A 204 7.15 23.96 -7.20
CA SER A 204 7.08 24.86 -8.35
C SER A 204 8.23 25.86 -8.25
N ARG A 205 9.38 25.49 -8.80
CA ARG A 205 10.66 26.19 -8.54
C ARG A 205 10.77 27.59 -9.10
N LEU A 206 9.96 27.92 -10.08
CA LEU A 206 9.96 29.22 -10.75
C LEU A 206 8.76 30.10 -10.38
N ASN A 207 7.94 29.71 -9.41
CA ASN A 207 6.82 30.53 -8.94
C ASN A 207 7.31 31.88 -8.39
N ASP A 208 6.60 32.95 -8.76
CA ASP A 208 6.96 34.35 -8.47
C ASP A 208 6.29 34.93 -7.20
N GLY A 209 5.61 34.08 -6.39
CA GLY A 209 4.77 34.54 -5.27
C GLY A 209 5.45 35.43 -4.22
N ASN A 210 6.77 35.31 -4.03
CA ASN A 210 7.54 36.14 -3.11
C ASN A 210 8.74 36.83 -3.81
N GLY A 211 8.66 37.01 -5.10
CA GLY A 211 9.72 37.60 -5.96
C GLY A 211 10.04 36.69 -7.14
N THR A 212 10.72 37.22 -8.15
CA THR A 212 11.00 36.52 -9.39
C THR A 212 11.72 35.19 -9.11
N ASN A 213 11.12 34.08 -9.55
CA ASN A 213 11.62 32.71 -9.41
C ASN A 213 11.93 32.35 -7.94
N SER A 214 11.15 32.85 -6.99
CA SER A 214 11.35 32.53 -5.55
C SER A 214 11.02 31.08 -5.24
N GLY A 215 10.16 30.46 -6.06
CA GLY A 215 9.65 29.12 -5.89
C GLY A 215 8.69 28.98 -4.70
N HIS A 216 7.90 27.93 -4.73
CA HIS A 216 7.06 27.51 -3.61
C HIS A 216 6.86 26.00 -3.56
N VAL A 217 6.29 25.53 -2.45
CA VAL A 217 5.80 24.16 -2.28
C VAL A 217 4.34 24.22 -1.86
N ARG A 218 3.50 23.42 -2.52
CA ARG A 218 2.10 23.21 -2.12
C ARG A 218 1.91 21.80 -1.62
N LEU A 219 1.08 21.64 -0.59
CA LEU A 219 0.71 20.36 -0.04
C LEU A 219 -0.78 20.09 -0.28
N TYR A 220 -1.08 18.87 -0.70
CA TYR A 220 -2.43 18.40 -0.98
C TYR A 220 -2.74 17.16 -0.17
N SER A 221 -3.95 17.10 0.38
CA SER A 221 -4.50 15.86 0.94
C SER A 221 -5.19 15.08 -0.17
N ILE A 222 -4.78 13.83 -0.35
CA ILE A 222 -5.37 12.90 -1.31
C ILE A 222 -6.47 12.16 -0.57
N VAL A 223 -7.70 12.68 -0.64
CA VAL A 223 -8.87 12.05 -0.02
C VAL A 223 -9.62 11.28 -1.08
N ASP A 224 -9.63 9.95 -0.97
CA ASP A 224 -10.42 9.11 -1.86
C ASP A 224 -11.91 9.24 -1.55
N THR A 225 -12.55 10.20 -2.19
CA THR A 225 -14.01 10.35 -2.09
C THR A 225 -14.76 9.36 -2.98
N THR A 226 -14.04 8.61 -3.85
CA THR A 226 -14.57 7.48 -4.62
C THR A 226 -14.37 6.14 -3.90
N ALA A 227 -13.66 6.15 -2.76
CA ALA A 227 -13.67 5.02 -1.85
C ALA A 227 -15.12 4.69 -1.58
N THR A 228 -15.54 3.57 -2.08
CA THR A 228 -16.89 3.02 -2.10
C THR A 228 -17.57 3.39 -0.79
N THR A 229 -18.52 4.35 -0.84
CA THR A 229 -19.42 4.49 0.30
C THR A 229 -20.05 3.12 0.43
N LEU A 230 -19.72 2.42 1.52
CA LEU A 230 -20.31 1.11 1.75
C LEU A 230 -21.83 1.24 1.57
N SER A 231 -22.42 0.35 0.81
CA SER A 231 -23.88 0.20 0.82
C SER A 231 -24.32 -0.11 2.26
N ASP A 232 -25.57 0.14 2.59
CA ASP A 232 -26.08 -0.15 3.93
C ASP A 232 -25.82 -1.60 4.36
N LEU A 233 -25.91 -2.55 3.43
CA LEU A 233 -25.61 -3.96 3.69
C LEU A 233 -24.12 -4.19 3.98
N GLU A 234 -23.23 -3.58 3.22
CA GLU A 234 -21.78 -3.67 3.43
C GLU A 234 -21.35 -2.98 4.74
N ALA A 235 -21.98 -1.86 5.08
CA ALA A 235 -21.74 -1.17 6.34
C ALA A 235 -22.19 -2.02 7.55
N LEU A 236 -23.31 -2.71 7.46
CA LEU A 236 -23.73 -3.67 8.49
C LEU A 236 -22.77 -4.87 8.58
N LYS A 237 -22.29 -5.41 7.44
CA LYS A 237 -21.28 -6.46 7.43
C LYS A 237 -19.97 -5.98 8.08
N TYR A 238 -19.57 -4.75 7.80
CA TYR A 238 -18.41 -4.13 8.42
C TYR A 238 -18.54 -4.03 9.94
N ILE A 239 -19.65 -3.51 10.45
CA ILE A 239 -19.91 -3.43 11.90
C ILE A 239 -19.90 -4.83 12.53
N ALA A 240 -20.64 -5.79 11.94
CA ALA A 240 -20.75 -7.15 12.48
C ALA A 240 -19.41 -7.90 12.50
N SER A 241 -18.53 -7.60 11.55
CA SER A 241 -17.19 -8.21 11.46
C SER A 241 -16.15 -7.58 12.39
N ASN A 242 -16.46 -6.42 13.00
CA ASN A 242 -15.56 -5.68 13.89
C ASN A 242 -16.26 -5.38 15.22
N PRO A 243 -16.15 -6.25 16.21
CA PRO A 243 -16.95 -6.20 17.45
C PRO A 243 -16.90 -4.88 18.24
N ASP A 244 -15.77 -4.18 18.19
CA ASP A 244 -15.59 -2.86 18.79
C ASP A 244 -16.51 -1.81 18.16
N LEU A 245 -16.84 -1.95 16.88
CA LEU A 245 -17.73 -1.04 16.17
C LEU A 245 -19.22 -1.26 16.49
N ILE A 246 -19.59 -2.44 16.99
CA ILE A 246 -20.95 -2.74 17.40
C ILE A 246 -21.40 -1.78 18.52
N SER A 247 -20.54 -1.57 19.51
CA SER A 247 -20.83 -0.63 20.60
C SER A 247 -20.71 0.83 20.19
N ALA A 248 -19.87 1.13 19.19
CA ALA A 248 -19.63 2.50 18.73
C ALA A 248 -20.74 3.02 17.80
N PHE A 249 -21.24 2.20 16.89
CA PHE A 249 -22.12 2.62 15.81
C PHE A 249 -23.51 1.96 15.88
N GLY A 250 -23.67 0.82 16.57
CA GLY A 250 -24.93 0.07 16.48
C GLY A 250 -25.24 -0.25 15.02
N ILE A 251 -26.44 0.11 14.53
CA ILE A 251 -26.86 -0.06 13.14
C ILE A 251 -26.75 1.21 12.29
N ASP A 252 -25.96 2.21 12.72
CA ASP A 252 -25.73 3.44 11.95
C ASP A 252 -24.77 3.16 10.78
N THR A 253 -25.36 2.85 9.62
CA THR A 253 -24.62 2.53 8.39
C THR A 253 -23.83 3.71 7.86
N SER A 254 -24.33 4.96 8.06
CA SER A 254 -23.63 6.18 7.63
C SER A 254 -22.36 6.43 8.44
N ALA A 255 -22.43 6.27 9.78
CA ALA A 255 -21.25 6.39 10.64
C ALA A 255 -20.24 5.30 10.34
N ALA A 256 -20.69 4.07 10.11
CA ALA A 256 -19.83 2.95 9.76
C ALA A 256 -19.15 3.12 8.40
N ALA A 257 -19.87 3.59 7.37
CA ALA A 257 -19.30 3.89 6.07
C ALA A 257 -18.24 5.01 6.13
N THR A 258 -18.52 6.05 6.90
CA THR A 258 -17.58 7.15 7.16
C THR A 258 -16.32 6.65 7.88
N HIS A 259 -16.49 5.80 8.91
CA HIS A 259 -15.37 5.21 9.64
C HIS A 259 -14.53 4.30 8.74
N TYR A 260 -15.19 3.46 7.91
CA TYR A 260 -14.49 2.58 6.98
C TYR A 260 -13.58 3.38 6.04
N THR A 261 -14.11 4.44 5.43
CA THR A 261 -13.38 5.31 4.51
C THR A 261 -12.21 6.02 5.19
N ASN A 262 -12.42 6.57 6.39
CA ASN A 262 -11.42 7.41 7.05
C ASN A 262 -10.37 6.60 7.83
N HIS A 263 -10.71 5.41 8.30
CA HIS A 263 -9.89 4.62 9.21
C HIS A 263 -9.83 3.14 8.83
N GLY A 264 -10.99 2.51 8.55
CA GLY A 264 -11.10 1.06 8.41
C GLY A 264 -10.20 0.46 7.32
N ILE A 265 -10.07 1.17 6.19
CA ILE A 265 -9.21 0.75 5.07
C ILE A 265 -7.74 0.74 5.53
N SER A 266 -7.28 1.83 6.13
CA SER A 266 -5.90 1.97 6.61
C SER A 266 -5.57 1.03 7.78
N GLU A 267 -6.58 0.66 8.58
CA GLU A 267 -6.46 -0.30 9.67
C GLU A 267 -6.53 -1.76 9.18
N GLY A 268 -6.76 -1.99 7.89
CA GLY A 268 -6.93 -3.34 7.32
C GLY A 268 -8.18 -4.05 7.81
N ARG A 269 -9.22 -3.32 8.25
CA ARG A 269 -10.46 -3.91 8.74
C ARG A 269 -11.32 -4.43 7.58
N GLY A 270 -11.68 -5.69 7.65
CA GLY A 270 -12.57 -6.34 6.68
C GLY A 270 -14.03 -6.38 7.10
N PHE A 271 -14.87 -6.89 6.22
CA PHE A 271 -16.31 -7.11 6.47
C PHE A 271 -16.74 -8.54 6.09
N THR A 272 -15.83 -9.50 6.18
CA THR A 272 -16.06 -10.90 5.81
C THR A 272 -15.90 -11.89 6.96
N SER A 273 -15.51 -11.43 8.17
CA SER A 273 -15.30 -12.30 9.32
C SER A 273 -16.59 -12.74 10.01
N PHE A 274 -17.73 -12.13 9.69
CA PHE A 274 -19.06 -12.55 10.13
C PHE A 274 -19.93 -12.95 8.95
N SER A 275 -20.55 -14.13 9.02
CA SER A 275 -21.46 -14.68 8.01
C SER A 275 -22.92 -14.66 8.48
N ALA A 276 -23.73 -13.81 7.89
CA ALA A 276 -25.16 -13.73 8.20
C ALA A 276 -25.92 -15.04 7.87
N SER A 277 -25.53 -15.72 6.80
CA SER A 277 -26.13 -16.98 6.40
C SER A 277 -25.82 -18.12 7.39
N ASP A 278 -24.57 -18.18 7.90
CA ASP A 278 -24.20 -19.17 8.90
C ASP A 278 -24.86 -18.88 10.24
N TYR A 279 -24.98 -17.59 10.58
CA TYR A 279 -25.71 -17.13 11.76
C TYR A 279 -27.17 -17.58 11.74
N LEU A 280 -27.90 -17.36 10.64
CA LEU A 280 -29.29 -17.83 10.47
C LEU A 280 -29.38 -19.35 10.50
N SER A 281 -28.45 -20.04 9.87
CA SER A 281 -28.42 -21.50 9.83
C SER A 281 -28.25 -22.12 11.22
N LYS A 282 -27.48 -21.44 12.08
CA LYS A 282 -27.19 -21.89 13.44
C LYS A 282 -28.35 -21.72 14.42
N TYR A 283 -29.16 -20.69 14.23
CA TYR A 283 -30.28 -20.33 15.15
C TYR A 283 -31.62 -20.48 14.46
N SER A 284 -32.29 -21.63 14.69
CA SER A 284 -33.60 -21.94 14.07
C SER A 284 -34.72 -21.00 14.44
N ASP A 285 -34.64 -20.36 15.61
CA ASP A 285 -35.57 -19.30 16.04
C ASP A 285 -35.44 -18.07 15.15
N LEU A 286 -34.19 -17.72 14.74
CA LEU A 286 -33.94 -16.59 13.87
C LEU A 286 -34.28 -16.90 12.41
N SER A 287 -33.96 -18.07 11.91
CA SER A 287 -34.33 -18.45 10.54
C SER A 287 -35.84 -18.56 10.36
N ALA A 288 -36.60 -18.96 11.42
CA ALA A 288 -38.05 -18.95 11.40
C ALA A 288 -38.65 -17.54 11.42
N ALA A 289 -38.00 -16.59 12.12
CA ALA A 289 -38.49 -15.22 12.27
C ALA A 289 -38.07 -14.30 11.12
N LEU A 290 -36.86 -14.45 10.62
CA LEU A 290 -36.21 -13.54 9.67
C LEU A 290 -36.07 -14.13 8.25
N GLY A 291 -36.35 -15.43 8.09
CA GLY A 291 -36.12 -16.13 6.82
C GLY A 291 -34.65 -16.17 6.45
N ASN A 292 -34.35 -15.84 5.19
CA ASN A 292 -32.97 -15.75 4.67
C ASN A 292 -32.53 -14.29 4.47
N ASP A 293 -33.12 -13.34 5.18
CA ASP A 293 -32.78 -11.92 5.04
C ASP A 293 -31.49 -11.59 5.77
N GLU A 294 -30.42 -11.41 5.00
CA GLU A 294 -29.08 -11.08 5.52
C GLU A 294 -29.07 -9.75 6.29
N THR A 295 -29.83 -8.75 5.82
CA THR A 295 -29.89 -7.42 6.44
C THR A 295 -30.50 -7.51 7.84
N LEU A 296 -31.62 -8.21 7.96
CA LEU A 296 -32.29 -8.42 9.26
C LEU A 296 -31.43 -9.28 10.19
N ALA A 297 -30.71 -10.26 9.66
CA ALA A 297 -29.81 -11.10 10.43
C ALA A 297 -28.63 -10.30 11.01
N LEU A 298 -28.01 -9.44 10.20
CA LEU A 298 -26.92 -8.53 10.64
C LEU A 298 -27.43 -7.53 11.68
N GLN A 299 -28.58 -6.91 11.45
CA GLN A 299 -29.19 -5.99 12.41
C GLN A 299 -29.49 -6.68 13.74
N HIS A 300 -30.07 -7.88 13.71
CA HIS A 300 -30.30 -8.66 14.93
C HIS A 300 -29.01 -8.98 15.68
N TYR A 301 -27.97 -9.43 14.95
CA TYR A 301 -26.67 -9.73 15.56
C TYR A 301 -26.08 -8.50 16.25
N ILE A 302 -26.06 -7.36 15.56
CA ILE A 302 -25.50 -6.11 16.08
C ILE A 302 -26.29 -5.59 17.28
N GLN A 303 -27.63 -5.63 17.23
CA GLN A 303 -28.48 -5.07 18.28
C GLN A 303 -28.61 -5.95 19.52
N SER A 304 -28.57 -7.25 19.36
CA SER A 304 -28.91 -8.22 20.42
C SER A 304 -27.96 -9.42 20.45
N GLY A 305 -27.76 -10.07 19.31
CA GLY A 305 -27.09 -11.36 19.23
C GLY A 305 -25.67 -11.36 19.76
N TYR A 306 -24.90 -10.28 19.50
CA TYR A 306 -23.55 -10.13 20.04
C TYR A 306 -23.55 -10.06 21.58
N ALA A 307 -24.44 -9.27 22.17
CA ALA A 307 -24.58 -9.17 23.62
C ALA A 307 -25.11 -10.47 24.26
N GLU A 308 -25.86 -11.26 23.51
CA GLU A 308 -26.33 -12.59 23.90
C GLU A 308 -25.27 -13.69 23.77
N GLY A 309 -24.08 -13.34 23.25
CA GLY A 309 -22.99 -14.30 22.98
C GLY A 309 -23.27 -15.22 21.80
N ARG A 310 -24.20 -14.85 20.90
CA ARG A 310 -24.45 -15.62 19.67
C ARG A 310 -23.32 -15.39 18.66
N THR A 311 -22.99 -16.42 17.89
CA THR A 311 -21.91 -16.38 16.86
C THR A 311 -22.38 -17.06 15.59
N ASP A 312 -21.78 -16.71 14.45
CA ASP A 312 -22.00 -17.36 13.15
C ASP A 312 -21.25 -18.70 13.00
N THR A 313 -20.16 -18.89 13.76
CA THR A 313 -19.36 -20.12 13.67
C THR A 313 -20.13 -21.30 14.24
N SER A 314 -20.23 -22.39 13.46
CA SER A 314 -20.74 -23.67 13.93
C SER A 314 -19.80 -24.20 15.00
N SER A 315 -20.23 -24.22 16.28
CA SER A 315 -19.58 -25.14 17.22
C SER A 315 -19.85 -26.55 16.72
N SER A 316 -18.83 -27.30 16.42
CA SER A 316 -18.96 -28.75 16.29
C SER A 316 -19.29 -29.34 17.67
N THR A 317 -20.54 -29.25 18.07
CA THR A 317 -21.05 -30.00 19.22
C THR A 317 -21.60 -31.32 18.74
N THR A 318 -20.84 -32.37 18.90
CA THR A 318 -21.41 -33.70 19.16
C THR A 318 -22.45 -33.54 20.26
N SER A 319 -23.69 -33.92 19.93
CA SER A 319 -24.80 -34.05 20.86
C SER A 319 -24.39 -34.94 22.04
N GLU A 320 -24.39 -34.39 23.25
CA GLU A 320 -24.48 -35.20 24.46
C GLU A 320 -25.64 -34.69 25.30
N SER A 321 -26.66 -35.55 25.37
CA SER A 321 -27.67 -35.50 26.38
C SER A 321 -27.16 -36.19 27.65
N GLY A 322 -27.26 -35.51 28.79
CA GLY A 322 -27.38 -36.23 30.08
C GLY A 322 -26.20 -36.13 31.04
N SER A 323 -26.37 -35.32 32.04
CA SER A 323 -26.06 -35.56 33.48
C SER A 323 -24.71 -36.01 33.95
N SER A 324 -24.18 -35.20 34.86
CA SER A 324 -23.32 -35.48 36.02
C SER A 324 -21.81 -35.58 35.88
N SER A 325 -21.19 -34.59 36.57
CA SER A 325 -19.93 -34.68 37.35
C SER A 325 -18.82 -35.64 36.90
N GLY A 326 -17.73 -35.03 36.44
CA GLY A 326 -16.47 -35.77 36.32
C GLY A 326 -15.36 -34.90 35.72
N SER A 327 -14.40 -34.54 36.55
CA SER A 327 -13.11 -33.96 36.14
C SER A 327 -12.48 -34.83 35.04
N GLY A 328 -12.26 -34.26 33.87
CA GLY A 328 -11.57 -34.94 32.77
C GLY A 328 -10.93 -33.95 31.83
N SER A 329 -9.61 -33.84 31.90
CA SER A 329 -8.75 -33.12 30.99
C SER A 329 -9.00 -33.55 29.54
N THR A 330 -9.59 -32.66 28.72
CA THR A 330 -9.64 -32.85 27.26
C THR A 330 -8.44 -32.18 26.64
N THR A 331 -7.49 -32.98 26.17
CA THR A 331 -6.40 -32.55 25.31
C THR A 331 -6.94 -32.20 23.92
N SER A 332 -7.35 -30.94 23.73
CA SER A 332 -7.49 -30.38 22.39
C SER A 332 -6.09 -30.08 21.84
N SER A 333 -5.82 -30.41 20.59
CA SER A 333 -4.56 -30.04 19.94
C SER A 333 -4.46 -28.50 19.81
N PRO A 334 -3.26 -27.93 19.98
CA PRO A 334 -3.08 -26.48 19.86
C PRO A 334 -3.40 -26.01 18.45
N VAL A 335 -4.16 -24.91 18.35
CA VAL A 335 -4.51 -24.26 17.08
C VAL A 335 -3.40 -23.26 16.74
N THR A 336 -3.03 -23.16 15.47
CA THR A 336 -2.04 -22.18 15.00
C THR A 336 -2.60 -20.75 15.15
N LEU A 337 -1.87 -19.88 15.86
CA LEU A 337 -2.26 -18.49 16.05
C LEU A 337 -2.20 -17.72 14.74
N SER A 338 -3.14 -16.79 14.52
CA SER A 338 -3.02 -15.72 13.55
C SER A 338 -1.90 -14.74 13.96
N ASN A 339 -1.52 -13.82 13.09
CA ASN A 339 -0.50 -12.80 13.42
C ASN A 339 -0.93 -11.91 14.60
N LEU A 340 -2.20 -11.52 14.63
CA LEU A 340 -2.75 -10.69 15.71
C LEU A 340 -2.77 -11.47 17.04
N GLU A 341 -3.23 -12.70 17.03
CA GLU A 341 -3.24 -13.54 18.24
C GLU A 341 -1.83 -13.81 18.77
N ALA A 342 -0.83 -13.93 17.89
CA ALA A 342 0.56 -14.06 18.29
C ALA A 342 1.10 -12.79 18.98
N LEU A 343 0.74 -11.61 18.52
CA LEU A 343 1.06 -10.35 19.18
C LEU A 343 0.31 -10.19 20.51
N GLN A 344 -0.96 -10.56 20.56
CA GLN A 344 -1.76 -10.58 21.78
C GLN A 344 -1.19 -11.58 22.80
N TYR A 345 -0.73 -12.73 22.33
CA TYR A 345 -0.05 -13.73 23.15
C TYR A 345 1.21 -13.18 23.79
N ILE A 346 2.07 -12.46 23.05
CA ILE A 346 3.25 -11.79 23.60
C ILE A 346 2.83 -10.76 24.66
N ALA A 347 1.86 -9.89 24.29
CA ALA A 347 1.40 -8.81 25.16
C ALA A 347 0.76 -9.31 26.47
N SER A 348 0.05 -10.43 26.40
CA SER A 348 -0.59 -11.08 27.57
C SER A 348 0.37 -11.83 28.49
N ASN A 349 1.62 -12.01 28.06
CA ASN A 349 2.65 -12.75 28.83
C ASN A 349 3.93 -11.91 28.93
N PRO A 350 4.09 -11.09 29.98
CA PRO A 350 5.18 -10.10 30.10
C PRO A 350 6.60 -10.66 29.96
N ASP A 351 6.83 -11.91 30.32
CA ASP A 351 8.10 -12.61 30.15
C ASP A 351 8.46 -12.83 28.67
N LEU A 352 7.44 -12.91 27.80
CA LEU A 352 7.64 -13.10 26.35
C LEU A 352 7.93 -11.77 25.64
N ILE A 353 7.58 -10.63 26.21
CA ILE A 353 7.87 -9.31 25.61
C ILE A 353 9.40 -9.13 25.48
N GLY A 354 10.15 -9.47 26.53
CA GLY A 354 11.61 -9.41 26.49
C GLY A 354 12.27 -10.47 25.61
N ALA A 355 11.62 -11.62 25.46
CA ALA A 355 12.16 -12.74 24.69
C ALA A 355 11.91 -12.64 23.18
N PHE A 356 10.73 -12.13 22.79
CA PHE A 356 10.29 -12.18 21.38
C PHE A 356 10.05 -10.77 20.79
N GLY A 357 9.84 -9.74 21.61
CA GLY A 357 9.49 -8.39 21.13
C GLY A 357 8.25 -8.45 20.23
N THR A 358 8.38 -8.12 18.94
CA THR A 358 7.33 -8.22 17.93
C THR A 358 7.52 -9.43 16.96
N ASN A 359 8.34 -10.40 17.32
CA ASN A 359 8.61 -11.57 16.48
C ASN A 359 7.43 -12.56 16.51
N ILE A 360 6.56 -12.44 15.52
CA ILE A 360 5.32 -13.21 15.37
C ILE A 360 5.60 -14.71 15.23
N ASP A 361 6.62 -15.11 14.45
CA ASP A 361 6.92 -16.52 14.18
C ASP A 361 7.47 -17.22 15.42
N ALA A 362 8.30 -16.54 16.21
CA ALA A 362 8.77 -17.04 17.48
C ALA A 362 7.61 -17.21 18.48
N ALA A 363 6.67 -16.27 18.52
CA ALA A 363 5.49 -16.34 19.38
C ALA A 363 4.56 -17.50 19.01
N LYS A 364 4.29 -17.69 17.72
CA LYS A 364 3.50 -18.83 17.20
C LYS A 364 4.15 -20.17 17.56
N SER A 365 5.44 -20.27 17.31
CA SER A 365 6.21 -21.49 17.61
C SER A 365 6.21 -21.80 19.11
N HIS A 366 6.39 -20.77 19.96
CA HIS A 366 6.36 -20.93 21.42
C HIS A 366 4.97 -21.36 21.91
N TYR A 367 3.90 -20.75 21.40
CA TYR A 367 2.53 -21.10 21.77
C TYR A 367 2.23 -22.56 21.46
N LEU A 368 2.58 -23.02 20.26
CA LEU A 368 2.36 -24.42 19.83
C LEU A 368 3.16 -25.43 20.65
N ASN A 369 4.41 -25.09 20.96
CA ASN A 369 5.33 -26.06 21.62
C ASN A 369 5.22 -26.06 23.15
N ASN A 370 4.89 -24.93 23.75
CA ASN A 370 4.91 -24.72 25.20
C ASN A 370 3.66 -24.00 25.73
N GLY A 371 3.34 -22.83 25.19
CA GLY A 371 2.39 -21.90 25.79
C GLY A 371 0.98 -22.46 25.94
N TYR A 372 0.52 -23.27 24.98
CA TYR A 372 -0.79 -23.93 25.05
C TYR A 372 -0.84 -24.94 26.21
N SER A 373 0.19 -25.78 26.36
CA SER A 373 0.27 -26.75 27.45
C SER A 373 0.51 -26.12 28.82
N GLU A 374 1.12 -24.93 28.85
CA GLU A 374 1.33 -24.12 30.06
C GLU A 374 0.07 -23.31 30.46
N GLY A 375 -0.99 -23.38 29.65
CA GLY A 375 -2.23 -22.65 29.90
C GLY A 375 -2.07 -21.12 29.81
N ARG A 376 -1.11 -20.62 28.99
CA ARG A 376 -0.85 -19.18 28.84
C ARG A 376 -1.98 -18.50 28.06
N SER A 377 -2.36 -17.33 28.50
CA SER A 377 -3.47 -16.56 27.94
C SER A 377 -3.10 -15.84 26.64
N ILE A 378 -4.09 -15.74 25.72
CA ILE A 378 -4.01 -14.90 24.52
C ILE A 378 -4.79 -13.58 24.74
N ASN A 379 -5.68 -13.49 25.72
CA ASN A 379 -6.73 -12.48 25.83
C ASN A 379 -6.73 -11.70 27.18
N ASN A 380 -5.60 -11.30 27.70
CA ASN A 380 -5.55 -10.50 28.93
C ASN A 380 -5.18 -9.01 28.70
N PHE A 381 -5.61 -8.45 27.55
CA PHE A 381 -5.52 -7.00 27.29
C PHE A 381 -6.86 -6.47 26.83
#